data_3634b28fd304cfd314d1bec1581f415e
#
_entry.id   3634b28fd304cfd314d1bec1581f415e
#
_cell.length_a   1.000
_cell.length_b   1.000
_cell.length_c   1.000
_cell.angle_alpha   90.00
_cell.angle_beta   90.00
_cell.angle_gamma   90.00
#
_symmetry.space_group_name_H-M   'P 1'
#
loop_
_entity.id
_entity.type
_entity.pdbx_description
1 polymer ?
#
loop_
_entity_poly.entity_id
_entity_poly.type
_entity_poly.pdbx_seq_one_letter_code
_entity_poly.pdbx_strand_id
1 'polypeptide(L)'
;MKLQPNYSWQKYEGKPEQEREQFQYQLQNQHIQVANSVNATIDDESFFTRARMTAFTWVDGQAIWTKTITGTISASPMTMPHGIPVINKLVRLYGTAQDAQPLSIFGFPLPFLDLVAPNNGIEIFIDPTNINIVSPADAWVGYLFSVTVEYTIK
;
A
#
# COMPACT_ATOMS: atom_id res chain seq x y z
N MET A 1 1.12 17.51 10.43
CA MET A 1 2.26 18.38 10.85
C MET A 1 2.63 19.25 9.66
N LYS A 2 2.46 20.58 9.74
CA LYS A 2 2.87 21.49 8.65
C LYS A 2 4.36 21.74 8.81
N LEU A 3 5.17 21.26 7.86
CA LEU A 3 6.57 21.66 7.74
C LEU A 3 6.58 23.17 7.44
N GLN A 4 7.12 23.97 8.34
CA GLN A 4 7.33 25.40 8.09
C GLN A 4 8.63 25.56 7.29
N PRO A 5 8.59 26.09 6.07
CA PRO A 5 9.76 26.18 5.19
C PRO A 5 10.53 27.49 5.38
N ASN A 6 10.82 27.92 6.61
CA ASN A 6 11.49 29.20 6.84
C ASN A 6 12.66 29.12 7.79
N TYR A 7 13.68 28.35 7.41
CA TYR A 7 15.04 28.63 7.92
C TYR A 7 15.84 29.25 6.78
N SER A 8 15.84 30.61 6.66
CA SER A 8 16.72 31.28 5.72
C SER A 8 18.15 31.21 6.26
N TRP A 9 19.07 30.69 5.47
CA TRP A 9 20.50 30.66 5.76
C TRP A 9 21.07 32.07 6.12
N GLN A 10 20.46 33.10 5.58
CA GLN A 10 20.82 34.52 5.83
C GLN A 10 20.70 34.92 7.30
N LYS A 11 19.89 34.22 8.10
CA LYS A 11 19.76 34.51 9.56
C LYS A 11 21.03 34.17 10.35
N TYR A 12 21.90 33.34 9.79
CA TYR A 12 23.11 32.84 10.47
C TYR A 12 24.42 33.38 9.85
N GLU A 13 24.34 34.18 8.78
CA GLU A 13 25.49 34.90 8.26
C GLU A 13 25.98 35.92 9.33
N GLY A 14 27.26 35.84 9.67
CA GLY A 14 27.86 36.71 10.71
C GLY A 14 27.73 36.22 12.15
N LYS A 15 27.09 35.07 12.40
CA LYS A 15 27.03 34.47 13.74
C LYS A 15 28.35 33.80 14.12
N PRO A 16 28.68 33.76 15.43
CA PRO A 16 29.84 33.04 15.92
C PRO A 16 29.83 31.57 15.44
N GLU A 17 31.02 31.01 15.25
CA GLU A 17 31.20 29.65 14.71
C GLU A 17 30.45 28.60 15.51
N GLN A 18 30.41 28.71 16.83
CA GLN A 18 29.64 27.83 17.72
C GLN A 18 28.15 27.84 17.46
N GLU A 19 27.54 28.98 17.12
CA GLU A 19 26.10 29.02 16.78
C GLU A 19 25.82 28.36 15.42
N ARG A 20 26.77 28.44 14.49
CA ARG A 20 26.67 27.74 13.19
C ARG A 20 26.79 26.24 13.36
N GLU A 21 27.73 25.78 14.18
CA GLU A 21 27.87 24.34 14.47
C GLU A 21 26.63 23.77 15.18
N GLN A 22 26.08 24.48 16.16
CA GLN A 22 24.84 24.08 16.83
C GLN A 22 23.66 24.00 15.84
N PHE A 23 23.58 24.95 14.93
CA PHE A 23 22.52 24.93 13.90
C PHE A 23 22.69 23.76 12.92
N GLN A 24 23.91 23.50 12.47
CA GLN A 24 24.20 22.34 11.62
C GLN A 24 23.86 21.01 12.32
N TYR A 25 24.21 20.89 13.59
CA TYR A 25 23.88 19.73 14.39
C TYR A 25 22.36 19.54 14.54
N GLN A 26 21.62 20.61 14.78
CA GLN A 26 20.15 20.57 14.86
C GLN A 26 19.53 20.17 13.52
N LEU A 27 20.03 20.70 12.40
CA LEU A 27 19.57 20.33 11.06
C LEU A 27 19.84 18.85 10.76
N GLN A 28 21.02 18.35 11.05
CA GLN A 28 21.36 16.94 10.89
C GLN A 28 20.44 16.05 11.73
N ASN A 29 20.19 16.39 12.98
CA ASN A 29 19.28 15.62 13.84
C ASN A 29 17.86 15.63 13.31
N GLN A 30 17.37 16.76 12.80
CA GLN A 30 16.05 16.82 12.18
C GLN A 30 15.96 15.95 10.92
N HIS A 31 17.00 15.96 10.07
CA HIS A 31 17.04 15.11 8.88
C HIS A 31 17.06 13.62 9.25
N ILE A 32 17.84 13.24 10.28
CA ILE A 32 17.87 11.87 10.79
C ILE A 32 16.49 11.47 11.35
N GLN A 33 15.83 12.32 12.11
CA GLN A 33 14.50 12.04 12.64
C GLN A 33 13.45 11.88 11.55
N VAL A 34 13.48 12.75 10.53
CA VAL A 34 12.59 12.63 9.35
C VAL A 34 12.88 11.34 8.59
N ALA A 35 14.14 11.04 8.31
CA ALA A 35 14.52 9.81 7.61
C ALA A 35 14.10 8.56 8.41
N ASN A 36 14.33 8.54 9.72
CA ASN A 36 13.92 7.43 10.58
C ASN A 36 12.39 7.28 10.63
N SER A 37 11.66 8.39 10.68
CA SER A 37 10.20 8.39 10.66
C SER A 37 9.65 7.87 9.32
N VAL A 38 10.25 8.25 8.19
CA VAL A 38 9.89 7.77 6.86
C VAL A 38 10.23 6.30 6.72
N ASN A 39 11.44 5.89 7.12
CA ASN A 39 11.87 4.49 7.03
C ASN A 39 11.02 3.59 7.94
N ALA A 40 10.76 3.99 9.19
CA ALA A 40 9.87 3.25 10.07
C ALA A 40 8.44 3.10 9.50
N THR A 41 7.98 4.09 8.74
CA THR A 41 6.68 4.01 8.07
C THR A 41 6.70 3.08 6.86
N ILE A 42 7.84 3.00 6.16
CA ILE A 42 8.02 2.12 4.99
C ILE A 42 8.22 0.67 5.44
N ASP A 43 8.96 0.44 6.51
CA ASP A 43 9.24 -0.90 7.05
C ASP A 43 8.06 -1.50 7.82
N ASP A 44 7.05 -0.69 8.17
CA ASP A 44 5.84 -1.17 8.83
C ASP A 44 4.89 -1.79 7.79
N GLU A 45 4.76 -3.13 7.78
CA GLU A 45 3.77 -3.84 6.95
C GLU A 45 2.37 -3.23 7.10
N SER A 46 2.06 -2.65 8.26
CA SER A 46 0.80 -1.96 8.51
C SER A 46 0.62 -0.72 7.63
N PHE A 47 1.72 -0.11 7.15
CA PHE A 47 1.64 1.05 6.25
C PHE A 47 0.90 0.71 4.94
N PHE A 48 1.17 -0.45 4.37
CA PHE A 48 0.52 -0.88 3.13
C PHE A 48 -0.87 -1.46 3.37
N THR A 49 -1.10 -2.06 4.53
CA THR A 49 -2.38 -2.71 4.87
C THR A 49 -3.42 -1.76 5.48
N ARG A 50 -3.01 -0.58 5.98
CA ARG A 50 -3.94 0.45 6.45
C ARG A 50 -4.60 1.18 5.28
N ALA A 51 -5.89 1.51 5.46
CA ALA A 51 -6.59 2.38 4.53
C ALA A 51 -5.97 3.79 4.56
N ARG A 52 -5.65 4.34 3.40
CA ARG A 52 -5.05 5.67 3.26
C ARG A 52 -5.69 6.44 2.11
N MET A 53 -5.77 7.75 2.26
CA MET A 53 -6.20 8.63 1.19
C MET A 53 -5.06 8.79 0.17
N THR A 54 -5.39 8.67 -1.11
CA THR A 54 -4.46 8.96 -2.21
C THR A 54 -4.40 10.47 -2.49
N ALA A 55 -3.47 10.88 -3.35
CA ALA A 55 -3.42 12.25 -3.86
C ALA A 55 -4.46 12.54 -4.95
N PHE A 56 -5.25 11.54 -5.35
CA PHE A 56 -6.19 11.63 -6.45
C PHE A 56 -7.63 11.72 -5.95
N THR A 57 -8.48 12.34 -6.76
CA THR A 57 -9.93 12.40 -6.57
C THR A 57 -10.64 11.68 -7.71
N TRP A 58 -11.81 11.12 -7.41
CA TRP A 58 -12.70 10.57 -8.42
C TRP A 58 -13.36 11.71 -9.23
N VAL A 59 -14.00 11.36 -10.34
CA VAL A 59 -14.65 12.31 -11.26
C VAL A 59 -15.69 13.22 -10.62
N ASP A 60 -16.23 12.84 -9.45
CA ASP A 60 -17.16 13.62 -8.67
C ASP A 60 -16.50 14.46 -7.54
N GLY A 61 -15.17 14.52 -7.52
CA GLY A 61 -14.38 15.25 -6.52
C GLY A 61 -14.19 14.52 -5.20
N GLN A 62 -14.73 13.30 -5.04
CA GLN A 62 -14.50 12.51 -3.83
C GLN A 62 -13.05 12.01 -3.76
N ALA A 63 -12.47 12.05 -2.58
CA ALA A 63 -11.12 11.49 -2.34
C ALA A 63 -11.10 9.98 -2.59
N ILE A 64 -10.07 9.51 -3.28
CA ILE A 64 -9.82 8.09 -3.48
C ILE A 64 -8.99 7.58 -2.32
N TRP A 65 -9.47 6.51 -1.70
CA TRP A 65 -8.79 5.76 -0.66
C TRP A 65 -8.22 4.48 -1.23
N THR A 66 -7.12 4.02 -0.69
CA THR A 66 -6.50 2.76 -1.06
C THR A 66 -6.25 1.91 0.16
N LYS A 67 -6.42 0.60 0.02
CA LYS A 67 -6.06 -0.40 1.02
C LYS A 67 -5.53 -1.63 0.34
N THR A 68 -4.38 -2.13 0.80
CA THR A 68 -3.82 -3.40 0.35
C THR A 68 -4.12 -4.49 1.37
N ILE A 69 -4.55 -5.63 0.88
CA ILE A 69 -4.91 -6.82 1.65
C ILE A 69 -3.97 -7.93 1.20
N THR A 70 -3.29 -8.53 2.15
CA THR A 70 -2.32 -9.60 1.90
C THR A 70 -2.71 -10.86 2.63
N GLY A 71 -2.29 -11.99 2.12
CA GLY A 71 -2.54 -13.28 2.76
C GLY A 71 -2.05 -14.44 1.92
N THR A 72 -2.43 -15.66 2.33
CA THR A 72 -2.17 -16.89 1.59
C THR A 72 -3.51 -17.46 1.11
N ILE A 73 -3.56 -17.88 -0.13
CA ILE A 73 -4.74 -18.56 -0.69
C ILE A 73 -4.82 -19.93 -0.03
N SER A 74 -5.79 -20.11 0.86
CA SER A 74 -5.93 -21.36 1.65
C SER A 74 -6.91 -22.34 1.06
N ALA A 75 -7.78 -21.87 0.18
CA ALA A 75 -8.81 -22.67 -0.51
C ALA A 75 -9.28 -21.95 -1.78
N SER A 76 -10.05 -22.65 -2.60
CA SER A 76 -10.78 -22.04 -3.71
C SER A 76 -12.25 -22.54 -3.70
N PRO A 77 -13.24 -21.65 -3.53
CA PRO A 77 -13.13 -20.21 -3.31
C PRO A 77 -12.62 -19.85 -1.92
N MET A 78 -11.92 -18.72 -1.82
CA MET A 78 -11.52 -18.15 -0.56
C MET A 78 -12.23 -16.81 -0.35
N THR A 79 -12.72 -16.60 0.87
CA THR A 79 -13.37 -15.36 1.29
C THR A 79 -12.71 -14.86 2.56
N MET A 80 -12.35 -13.58 2.59
CA MET A 80 -11.78 -12.95 3.78
C MET A 80 -12.25 -11.51 3.94
N PRO A 81 -12.41 -11.01 5.19
CA PRO A 81 -12.80 -9.63 5.42
C PRO A 81 -11.77 -8.63 4.87
N HIS A 82 -12.21 -7.65 4.09
CA HIS A 82 -11.34 -6.58 3.62
C HIS A 82 -11.12 -5.47 4.67
N GLY A 83 -11.92 -5.44 5.73
CA GLY A 83 -11.81 -4.47 6.82
C GLY A 83 -11.95 -3.01 6.37
N ILE A 84 -12.70 -2.75 5.30
CA ILE A 84 -13.09 -1.40 4.85
C ILE A 84 -14.52 -1.18 5.33
N PRO A 85 -14.77 -0.18 6.21
CA PRO A 85 -16.09 -0.06 6.85
C PRO A 85 -17.21 0.32 5.88
N VAL A 86 -16.92 1.18 4.90
CA VAL A 86 -17.91 1.62 3.91
C VAL A 86 -17.21 1.88 2.58
N ILE A 87 -17.64 1.19 1.53
CA ILE A 87 -17.28 1.47 0.15
C ILE A 87 -18.48 2.17 -0.52
N ASN A 88 -18.29 3.41 -0.96
CA ASN A 88 -19.31 4.10 -1.76
C ASN A 88 -19.21 3.69 -3.23
N LYS A 89 -18.01 3.77 -3.78
CA LYS A 89 -17.70 3.33 -5.15
C LYS A 89 -16.38 2.58 -5.15
N LEU A 90 -16.35 1.45 -5.82
CA LEU A 90 -15.10 0.76 -6.17
C LEU A 90 -14.51 1.46 -7.38
N VAL A 91 -13.28 1.96 -7.25
CA VAL A 91 -12.55 2.65 -8.33
C VAL A 91 -11.70 1.65 -9.09
N ARG A 92 -10.95 0.83 -8.35
CA ARG A 92 -10.05 -0.15 -8.94
C ARG A 92 -9.82 -1.32 -7.97
N LEU A 93 -9.65 -2.50 -8.54
CA LEU A 93 -9.27 -3.71 -7.84
C LEU A 93 -8.18 -4.41 -8.65
N TYR A 94 -7.00 -4.62 -8.05
CA TYR A 94 -5.86 -5.23 -8.70
C TYR A 94 -4.91 -5.83 -7.68
N GLY A 95 -4.03 -6.71 -8.13
CA GLY A 95 -3.08 -7.32 -7.22
C GLY A 95 -2.09 -8.24 -7.90
N THR A 96 -1.43 -9.04 -7.08
CA THR A 96 -0.51 -10.09 -7.53
C THR A 96 -0.70 -11.33 -6.67
N ALA A 97 -0.47 -12.49 -7.27
CA ALA A 97 -0.26 -13.76 -6.56
C ALA A 97 1.15 -14.25 -6.84
N GLN A 98 1.82 -14.75 -5.84
CA GLN A 98 3.19 -15.25 -5.92
C GLN A 98 3.28 -16.60 -5.24
N ASP A 99 4.00 -17.53 -5.87
CA ASP A 99 4.31 -18.82 -5.24
C ASP A 99 5.09 -18.59 -3.94
N ALA A 100 4.70 -19.26 -2.87
CA ALA A 100 5.35 -19.17 -1.57
C ALA A 100 6.72 -19.86 -1.52
N GLN A 101 7.14 -20.53 -2.61
CA GLN A 101 8.44 -21.17 -2.66
C GLN A 101 9.56 -20.12 -2.63
N PRO A 102 10.62 -20.32 -1.83
CA PRO A 102 11.63 -19.29 -1.55
C PRO A 102 12.48 -18.86 -2.77
N LEU A 103 12.41 -19.59 -3.87
CA LEU A 103 13.12 -19.26 -5.12
C LEU A 103 12.21 -18.76 -6.23
N SER A 104 10.90 -18.68 -6.00
CA SER A 104 9.96 -18.18 -6.99
C SER A 104 9.97 -16.65 -6.99
N ILE A 105 10.47 -16.08 -8.09
CA ILE A 105 10.44 -14.62 -8.34
C ILE A 105 9.25 -14.23 -9.22
N PHE A 106 8.41 -15.20 -9.61
CA PHE A 106 7.30 -14.96 -10.51
C PHE A 106 6.05 -14.56 -9.74
N GLY A 107 5.56 -13.34 -9.99
CA GLY A 107 4.27 -12.87 -9.56
C GLY A 107 3.30 -12.84 -10.74
N PHE A 108 2.10 -13.33 -10.53
CA PHE A 108 1.02 -13.26 -11.51
C PHE A 108 0.13 -12.07 -11.18
N PRO A 109 -0.24 -11.23 -12.18
CA PRO A 109 -1.18 -10.14 -11.93
C PRO A 109 -2.56 -10.72 -11.57
N LEU A 110 -3.29 -10.04 -10.72
CA LEU A 110 -4.66 -10.41 -10.36
C LEU A 110 -5.65 -9.33 -10.84
N PRO A 111 -6.78 -9.71 -11.45
CA PRO A 111 -7.14 -11.08 -11.85
C PRO A 111 -6.25 -11.61 -12.98
N PHE A 112 -6.09 -12.92 -13.06
CA PHE A 112 -5.30 -13.59 -14.08
C PHE A 112 -6.15 -14.57 -14.87
N LEU A 113 -6.10 -14.47 -16.20
CA LEU A 113 -6.75 -15.39 -17.11
C LEU A 113 -5.69 -16.12 -17.94
N ASP A 114 -5.60 -17.42 -17.75
CA ASP A 114 -4.77 -18.27 -18.58
C ASP A 114 -5.55 -18.67 -19.85
N LEU A 115 -5.16 -18.10 -20.98
CA LEU A 115 -5.81 -18.39 -22.27
C LEU A 115 -5.49 -19.78 -22.83
N VAL A 116 -4.41 -20.39 -22.37
CA VAL A 116 -3.98 -21.73 -22.82
C VAL A 116 -4.58 -22.82 -21.94
N ALA A 117 -4.67 -22.55 -20.64
CA ALA A 117 -5.26 -23.45 -19.65
C ALA A 117 -6.31 -22.70 -18.81
N PRO A 118 -7.54 -22.54 -19.30
CA PRO A 118 -8.56 -21.72 -18.62
C PRO A 118 -8.86 -22.16 -17.18
N ASN A 119 -8.60 -23.40 -16.83
CA ASN A 119 -8.73 -23.91 -15.46
C ASN A 119 -7.66 -23.38 -14.50
N ASN A 120 -6.63 -22.70 -14.99
CA ASN A 120 -5.60 -22.05 -14.17
C ASN A 120 -5.90 -20.56 -13.93
N GLY A 121 -7.02 -20.05 -14.39
CA GLY A 121 -7.44 -18.68 -14.12
C GLY A 121 -7.68 -18.44 -12.63
N ILE A 122 -7.55 -17.19 -12.21
CA ILE A 122 -7.90 -16.74 -10.87
C ILE A 122 -8.61 -15.39 -10.95
N GLU A 123 -9.75 -15.30 -10.31
CA GLU A 123 -10.59 -14.13 -10.26
C GLU A 123 -10.56 -13.51 -8.86
N ILE A 124 -10.65 -12.20 -8.82
CA ILE A 124 -10.85 -11.46 -7.57
C ILE A 124 -12.05 -10.55 -7.71
N PHE A 125 -12.88 -10.51 -6.69
CA PHE A 125 -13.97 -9.55 -6.58
C PHE A 125 -14.20 -9.18 -5.13
N ILE A 126 -14.90 -8.08 -4.90
CA ILE A 126 -15.20 -7.54 -3.60
C ILE A 126 -16.72 -7.47 -3.40
N ASP A 127 -17.18 -7.87 -2.25
CA ASP A 127 -18.53 -7.63 -1.76
C ASP A 127 -18.51 -6.55 -0.64
N PRO A 128 -19.61 -6.16 -0.02
CA PRO A 128 -19.61 -5.12 1.00
C PRO A 128 -18.70 -5.35 2.21
N THR A 129 -18.29 -6.58 2.48
CA THR A 129 -17.54 -6.96 3.68
C THR A 129 -16.26 -7.74 3.39
N ASN A 130 -16.21 -8.42 2.23
CA ASN A 130 -15.16 -9.37 1.95
C ASN A 130 -14.51 -9.14 0.60
N ILE A 131 -13.27 -9.60 0.49
CA ILE A 131 -12.62 -9.92 -0.77
C ILE A 131 -12.77 -11.41 -1.03
N ASN A 132 -13.10 -11.75 -2.26
CA ASN A 132 -13.30 -13.12 -2.72
C ASN A 132 -12.28 -13.44 -3.80
N ILE A 133 -11.60 -14.56 -3.63
CA ILE A 133 -10.61 -15.08 -4.57
C ILE A 133 -11.13 -16.45 -5.04
N VAL A 134 -11.32 -16.58 -6.33
CA VAL A 134 -11.91 -17.79 -6.93
C VAL A 134 -11.03 -18.31 -8.06
N SER A 135 -10.74 -19.58 -8.00
CA SER A 135 -10.07 -20.31 -9.09
C SER A 135 -10.86 -21.57 -9.42
N PRO A 136 -10.99 -21.96 -10.68
CA PRO A 136 -11.65 -23.19 -11.08
C PRO A 136 -11.03 -24.48 -10.53
N ALA A 137 -9.74 -24.41 -10.19
CA ALA A 137 -9.01 -25.52 -9.58
C ALA A 137 -8.19 -25.00 -8.37
N ASP A 138 -7.77 -25.91 -7.50
CA ASP A 138 -6.92 -25.59 -6.33
C ASP A 138 -5.47 -25.25 -6.73
N ALA A 139 -5.22 -24.91 -7.97
CA ALA A 139 -3.90 -24.62 -8.53
C ALA A 139 -3.19 -23.43 -7.81
N TRP A 140 -3.95 -22.56 -7.19
CA TRP A 140 -3.44 -21.37 -6.50
C TRP A 140 -3.39 -21.51 -4.98
N VAL A 141 -3.78 -22.65 -4.45
CA VAL A 141 -3.69 -22.90 -3.00
C VAL A 141 -2.22 -22.90 -2.56
N GLY A 142 -1.90 -22.17 -1.52
CA GLY A 142 -0.53 -21.96 -1.03
C GLY A 142 0.15 -20.70 -1.58
N TYR A 143 -0.39 -20.04 -2.61
CA TYR A 143 0.18 -18.79 -3.12
C TYR A 143 -0.05 -17.64 -2.15
N LEU A 144 0.96 -16.79 -2.02
CA LEU A 144 0.84 -15.50 -1.35
C LEU A 144 0.14 -14.52 -2.29
N PHE A 145 -0.79 -13.74 -1.78
CA PHE A 145 -1.43 -12.69 -2.57
C PHE A 145 -1.30 -11.32 -1.92
N SER A 146 -1.32 -10.31 -2.76
CA SER A 146 -1.41 -8.90 -2.38
C SER A 146 -2.43 -8.24 -3.30
N VAL A 147 -3.56 -7.80 -2.75
CA VAL A 147 -4.65 -7.17 -3.50
C VAL A 147 -4.88 -5.76 -2.98
N THR A 148 -4.87 -4.81 -3.89
CA THR A 148 -5.13 -3.40 -3.59
C THR A 148 -6.53 -3.02 -4.06
N VAL A 149 -7.26 -2.41 -3.15
CA VAL A 149 -8.61 -1.86 -3.36
C VAL A 149 -8.50 -0.34 -3.36
N GLU A 150 -8.91 0.30 -4.44
CA GLU A 150 -9.08 1.75 -4.52
C GLU A 150 -10.58 2.06 -4.51
N TYR A 151 -11.02 2.96 -3.62
CA TYR A 151 -12.44 3.20 -3.38
C TYR A 151 -12.68 4.63 -2.89
N THR A 152 -13.96 5.08 -2.99
CA THR A 152 -14.41 6.30 -2.32
C THR A 152 -15.26 5.95 -1.10
N ILE A 153 -15.31 6.86 -0.13
CA ILE A 153 -16.20 6.82 1.03
C ILE A 153 -17.22 7.95 0.93
N LYS A 154 -18.38 7.76 1.55
CA LYS A 154 -19.39 8.83 1.65
C LYS A 154 -18.98 9.86 2.69
#